data_bbd41b36875d30d874b1c4463853faf4
#
_entry.id   bbd41b36875d30d874b1c4463853faf4
#
_cell.length_a   1.000
_cell.length_b   1.000
_cell.length_c   1.000
_cell.angle_alpha   90.00
_cell.angle_beta   90.00
_cell.angle_gamma   90.00
#
_symmetry.space_group_name_H-M   'P 1'
#
loop_
_entity.id
_entity.type
_entity.pdbx_description
1 polymer ?
#
loop_
_entity_poly.entity_id
_entity_poly.type
_entity_poly.pdbx_seq_one_letter_code
_entity_poly.pdbx_strand_id
1 'polypeptide(L)'
;LKAARDKGKYKDITKHDYTADERSAIDKAVVEEDQNICGRDIRYWEDVEEGQALTPIARGPLSMMDTMGFLVGCGRGHTHGVLLKGALRHPSHFFRNPEAGGGVEYTGIGHHRESVAKEVGVPGIYDYGPQRSAWVATLVTNWMGDAGFLKRIKTELRRFNTMGDTTWCQGKVIKKYKQDGFPLVDIDVWAENQRGEKTVTNGGATVMLPSKDSKTKMFRDGSGVDLGCAIYQ
;
A
#
# COMPACT_ATOMS: atom_id res chain seq x y z
N LEU A 1 20.08 -4.84 3.24
CA LEU A 1 19.81 -6.26 2.93
C LEU A 1 21.01 -7.15 3.28
N LYS A 2 22.26 -6.84 2.85
CA LYS A 2 23.46 -7.66 3.13
C LYS A 2 23.59 -7.98 4.64
N ALA A 3 23.53 -6.99 5.52
CA ALA A 3 23.62 -7.19 6.97
C ALA A 3 22.45 -8.02 7.55
N ALA A 4 21.27 -7.98 6.94
CA ALA A 4 20.12 -8.78 7.34
C ALA A 4 20.27 -10.24 6.86
N ARG A 5 20.82 -10.45 5.66
CA ARG A 5 21.18 -11.77 5.14
C ARG A 5 22.22 -12.44 6.03
N ASP A 6 23.30 -11.73 6.34
CA ASP A 6 24.42 -12.26 7.12
C ASP A 6 24.00 -12.66 8.55
N LYS A 7 22.96 -11.98 9.09
CA LYS A 7 22.29 -12.30 10.36
C LYS A 7 21.20 -13.38 10.24
N GLY A 8 20.91 -13.86 9.05
CA GLY A 8 19.85 -14.85 8.81
C GLY A 8 18.43 -14.37 9.14
N LYS A 9 18.16 -13.04 9.09
CA LYS A 9 16.92 -12.39 9.56
C LYS A 9 15.63 -12.94 8.93
N TYR A 10 15.72 -13.54 7.76
CA TYR A 10 14.54 -14.00 7.00
C TYR A 10 14.52 -15.52 6.77
N LYS A 11 15.40 -16.28 7.45
CA LYS A 11 15.48 -17.74 7.33
C LYS A 11 14.26 -18.47 7.89
N ASP A 12 13.52 -17.81 8.77
CA ASP A 12 12.31 -18.30 9.43
C ASP A 12 11.03 -18.12 8.61
N ILE A 13 11.10 -17.43 7.47
CA ILE A 13 9.94 -17.24 6.60
C ILE A 13 9.68 -18.54 5.84
N THR A 14 8.59 -19.21 6.16
CA THR A 14 8.09 -20.43 5.47
C THR A 14 6.84 -20.11 4.68
N LYS A 15 6.64 -20.85 3.60
CA LYS A 15 5.40 -20.78 2.84
C LYS A 15 4.24 -21.23 3.74
N HIS A 16 3.14 -20.49 3.74
CA HIS A 16 1.92 -20.83 4.44
C HIS A 16 1.02 -21.72 3.56
N ASP A 17 0.56 -22.82 4.09
CA ASP A 17 -0.41 -23.69 3.44
C ASP A 17 -1.81 -23.37 3.99
N TYR A 18 -2.58 -22.62 3.21
CA TYR A 18 -3.91 -22.18 3.60
C TYR A 18 -4.89 -23.37 3.70
N THR A 19 -5.67 -23.40 4.76
CA THR A 19 -6.86 -24.24 4.87
C THR A 19 -7.95 -23.76 3.90
N ALA A 20 -8.98 -24.59 3.72
CA ALA A 20 -10.14 -24.21 2.90
C ALA A 20 -10.87 -22.98 3.47
N ASP A 21 -10.99 -22.91 4.80
CA ASP A 21 -11.67 -21.81 5.50
C ASP A 21 -10.88 -20.51 5.38
N GLU A 22 -9.56 -20.53 5.54
CA GLU A 22 -8.70 -19.35 5.33
C GLU A 22 -8.81 -18.83 3.90
N ARG A 23 -8.75 -19.72 2.89
CA ARG A 23 -8.95 -19.31 1.49
C ARG A 23 -10.31 -18.68 1.27
N SER A 24 -11.37 -19.32 1.78
CA SER A 24 -12.73 -18.79 1.67
C SER A 24 -12.88 -17.42 2.32
N ALA A 25 -12.24 -17.20 3.46
CA ALA A 25 -12.26 -15.90 4.13
C ALA A 25 -11.52 -14.80 3.32
N ILE A 26 -10.40 -15.14 2.69
CA ILE A 26 -9.66 -14.23 1.80
C ILE A 26 -10.50 -13.91 0.56
N ASP A 27 -11.02 -14.91 -0.12
CA ASP A 27 -11.83 -14.75 -1.33
C ASP A 27 -13.06 -13.88 -1.04
N LYS A 28 -13.74 -14.14 0.08
CA LYS A 28 -14.88 -13.33 0.54
C LYS A 28 -14.48 -11.88 0.75
N ALA A 29 -13.39 -11.61 1.48
CA ALA A 29 -12.93 -10.25 1.75
C ALA A 29 -12.58 -9.48 0.48
N VAL A 30 -11.97 -10.15 -0.51
CA VAL A 30 -11.63 -9.55 -1.81
C VAL A 30 -12.87 -9.24 -2.62
N VAL A 31 -13.84 -10.17 -2.68
CA VAL A 31 -15.09 -9.99 -3.45
C VAL A 31 -16.00 -8.94 -2.82
N GLU A 32 -16.06 -8.88 -1.48
CA GLU A 32 -16.90 -7.92 -0.76
C GLU A 32 -16.27 -6.53 -0.64
N GLU A 33 -15.00 -6.34 -1.02
CA GLU A 33 -14.33 -5.02 -0.92
C GLU A 33 -15.11 -3.95 -1.67
N ASP A 34 -15.59 -4.24 -2.88
CA ASP A 34 -16.35 -3.28 -3.70
C ASP A 34 -17.61 -2.74 -3.00
N GLN A 35 -18.24 -3.56 -2.15
CA GLN A 35 -19.42 -3.18 -1.38
C GLN A 35 -19.07 -2.25 -0.19
N ASN A 36 -17.80 -2.23 0.22
CA ASN A 36 -17.31 -1.45 1.34
C ASN A 36 -16.62 -0.15 0.92
N ILE A 37 -16.52 0.12 -0.40
CA ILE A 37 -16.00 1.36 -0.92
C ILE A 37 -17.06 2.45 -0.74
N CYS A 38 -16.72 3.51 0.00
CA CYS A 38 -17.59 4.67 0.19
C CYS A 38 -17.90 5.35 -1.16
N GLY A 39 -16.91 5.45 -2.06
CA GLY A 39 -17.06 5.94 -3.43
C GLY A 39 -17.68 7.33 -3.44
N ARG A 40 -18.75 7.49 -4.26
CA ARG A 40 -19.48 8.76 -4.41
C ARG A 40 -20.38 9.13 -3.22
N ASP A 41 -20.62 8.20 -2.30
CA ASP A 41 -21.38 8.48 -1.09
C ASP A 41 -20.56 9.39 -0.19
N ILE A 42 -21.17 10.48 0.28
CA ILE A 42 -20.42 11.48 1.05
C ILE A 42 -20.33 11.05 2.48
N ARG A 43 -19.10 10.82 2.95
CA ARG A 43 -18.81 10.65 4.38
C ARG A 43 -18.56 12.01 5.00
N TYR A 44 -19.52 12.48 5.78
CA TYR A 44 -19.37 13.75 6.48
C TYR A 44 -18.55 13.60 7.76
N TRP A 45 -17.77 14.62 8.05
CA TRP A 45 -16.95 14.68 9.26
C TRP A 45 -17.77 14.49 10.54
N GLU A 46 -19.01 15.00 10.59
CA GLU A 46 -19.90 14.88 11.73
C GLU A 46 -20.31 13.43 12.00
N ASP A 47 -20.40 12.60 10.98
CA ASP A 47 -20.86 11.21 11.07
C ASP A 47 -19.73 10.22 11.44
N VAL A 48 -18.50 10.70 11.58
CA VAL A 48 -17.36 9.89 11.99
C VAL A 48 -17.22 9.92 13.52
N GLU A 49 -16.93 8.76 14.11
CA GLU A 49 -16.70 8.60 15.54
C GLU A 49 -15.25 8.21 15.84
N GLU A 50 -14.67 8.77 16.92
CA GLU A 50 -13.38 8.29 17.44
C GLU A 50 -13.55 6.86 17.97
N GLY A 51 -12.55 6.02 17.65
CA GLY A 51 -12.63 4.59 17.95
C GLY A 51 -13.26 3.73 16.86
N GLN A 52 -13.88 4.32 15.84
CA GLN A 52 -14.44 3.60 14.70
C GLN A 52 -13.35 2.83 13.94
N ALA A 53 -13.55 1.53 13.75
CA ALA A 53 -12.70 0.72 12.91
C ALA A 53 -13.06 0.93 11.42
N LEU A 54 -12.05 0.92 10.57
CA LEU A 54 -12.24 0.84 9.13
C LEU A 54 -12.48 -0.63 8.75
N THR A 55 -13.32 -0.88 7.74
CA THR A 55 -13.50 -2.24 7.22
C THR A 55 -12.17 -2.73 6.64
N PRO A 56 -11.60 -3.83 7.16
CA PRO A 56 -10.32 -4.34 6.67
C PRO A 56 -10.38 -4.74 5.20
N ILE A 57 -9.27 -4.60 4.50
CA ILE A 57 -9.10 -5.10 3.13
C ILE A 57 -8.00 -6.15 3.07
N ALA A 58 -8.20 -7.19 2.25
CA ALA A 58 -7.22 -8.22 2.01
C ALA A 58 -6.42 -7.97 0.72
N ARG A 59 -5.11 -8.28 0.75
CA ARG A 59 -4.23 -8.25 -0.42
C ARG A 59 -3.44 -9.54 -0.48
N GLY A 60 -3.72 -10.34 -1.49
CA GLY A 60 -3.10 -11.65 -1.68
C GLY A 60 -4.13 -12.77 -1.88
N PRO A 61 -3.67 -14.02 -1.95
CA PRO A 61 -2.25 -14.43 -1.82
C PRO A 61 -1.35 -13.80 -2.87
N LEU A 62 -0.24 -13.22 -2.42
CA LEU A 62 0.67 -12.45 -3.29
C LEU A 62 1.20 -13.30 -4.44
N SER A 63 1.03 -12.82 -5.64
CA SER A 63 1.51 -13.43 -6.87
C SER A 63 2.59 -12.58 -7.56
N MET A 64 3.28 -13.17 -8.54
CA MET A 64 4.17 -12.39 -9.39
C MET A 64 3.41 -11.30 -10.17
N MET A 65 2.15 -11.55 -10.53
CA MET A 65 1.35 -10.58 -11.25
C MET A 65 1.06 -9.33 -10.41
N ASP A 66 0.89 -9.49 -9.10
CA ASP A 66 0.69 -8.34 -8.19
C ASP A 66 1.92 -7.44 -8.13
N THR A 67 3.13 -8.04 -8.06
CA THR A 67 4.38 -7.28 -8.05
C THR A 67 4.67 -6.64 -9.40
N MET A 68 4.42 -7.34 -10.50
CA MET A 68 4.59 -6.81 -11.85
C MET A 68 3.57 -5.73 -12.17
N GLY A 69 2.30 -5.94 -11.83
CA GLY A 69 1.23 -4.95 -12.01
C GLY A 69 1.54 -3.66 -11.26
N PHE A 70 2.01 -3.75 -10.02
CA PHE A 70 2.45 -2.59 -9.26
C PHE A 70 3.63 -1.86 -9.92
N LEU A 71 4.65 -2.60 -10.36
CA LEU A 71 5.83 -2.03 -11.03
C LEU A 71 5.44 -1.25 -12.28
N VAL A 72 4.60 -1.85 -13.14
CA VAL A 72 4.12 -1.22 -14.39
C VAL A 72 3.23 -0.01 -14.07
N GLY A 73 2.31 -0.15 -13.12
CA GLY A 73 1.43 0.94 -12.67
C GLY A 73 2.18 2.15 -12.12
N CYS A 74 3.35 1.93 -11.49
CA CYS A 74 4.24 3.00 -11.03
C CYS A 74 5.17 3.55 -12.14
N GLY A 75 4.97 3.18 -13.40
CA GLY A 75 5.79 3.61 -14.53
C GLY A 75 7.21 3.04 -14.54
N ARG A 76 7.46 1.94 -13.83
CA ARG A 76 8.78 1.29 -13.72
C ARG A 76 8.95 0.03 -14.56
N GLY A 77 7.96 -0.33 -15.36
CA GLY A 77 8.04 -1.43 -16.32
C GLY A 77 8.93 -1.04 -17.52
N HIS A 78 10.22 -1.32 -17.44
CA HIS A 78 11.17 -0.89 -18.46
C HIS A 78 11.57 -2.03 -19.39
N THR A 79 11.55 -1.74 -20.69
CA THR A 79 12.11 -2.62 -21.72
C THR A 79 13.63 -2.63 -21.66
N HIS A 80 14.26 -3.64 -22.29
CA HIS A 80 15.71 -3.80 -22.35
C HIS A 80 16.43 -2.51 -22.80
N GLY A 81 15.91 -1.81 -23.81
CA GLY A 81 16.54 -0.58 -24.29
C GLY A 81 16.61 0.54 -23.25
N VAL A 82 15.59 0.67 -22.41
CA VAL A 82 15.57 1.65 -21.31
C VAL A 82 16.54 1.22 -20.20
N LEU A 83 16.55 -0.07 -19.86
CA LEU A 83 17.47 -0.63 -18.85
C LEU A 83 18.93 -0.47 -19.28
N LEU A 84 19.25 -0.73 -20.55
CA LEU A 84 20.60 -0.54 -21.08
C LEU A 84 21.05 0.91 -20.99
N LYS A 85 20.20 1.86 -21.40
CA LYS A 85 20.52 3.30 -21.28
C LYS A 85 20.69 3.72 -19.80
N GLY A 86 19.93 3.14 -18.90
CA GLY A 86 20.08 3.33 -17.45
C GLY A 86 21.41 2.80 -16.94
N ALA A 87 21.81 1.61 -17.37
CA ALA A 87 23.08 0.97 -17.00
C ALA A 87 24.31 1.76 -17.47
N LEU A 88 24.23 2.39 -18.62
CA LEU A 88 25.32 3.25 -19.13
C LEU A 88 25.51 4.52 -18.28
N ARG A 89 24.43 5.00 -17.63
CA ARG A 89 24.48 6.19 -16.77
C ARG A 89 24.79 5.85 -15.31
N HIS A 90 24.30 4.71 -14.84
CA HIS A 90 24.37 4.29 -13.44
C HIS A 90 24.72 2.81 -13.32
N PRO A 91 25.93 2.38 -13.73
CA PRO A 91 26.30 0.98 -13.87
C PRO A 91 26.17 0.17 -12.55
N SER A 92 26.35 0.80 -11.40
CA SER A 92 26.22 0.13 -10.10
C SER A 92 24.80 -0.32 -9.74
N HIS A 93 23.78 0.17 -10.44
CA HIS A 93 22.37 -0.18 -10.19
C HIS A 93 21.87 -1.29 -11.12
N PHE A 94 22.72 -1.77 -12.02
CA PHE A 94 22.35 -2.76 -13.03
C PHE A 94 23.39 -3.89 -13.10
N PHE A 95 22.98 -5.01 -13.65
CA PHE A 95 23.86 -6.14 -13.93
C PHE A 95 23.45 -6.84 -15.22
N ARG A 96 24.36 -7.68 -15.76
CA ARG A 96 24.05 -8.59 -16.85
C ARG A 96 23.54 -9.89 -16.27
N ASN A 97 22.32 -10.26 -16.64
CA ASN A 97 21.68 -11.48 -16.14
C ASN A 97 21.97 -12.67 -17.07
N PRO A 98 22.73 -13.69 -16.61
CA PRO A 98 23.01 -14.87 -17.43
C PRO A 98 21.75 -15.66 -17.79
N GLU A 99 20.76 -15.73 -16.89
CA GLU A 99 19.49 -16.43 -17.13
C GLU A 99 18.65 -15.76 -18.22
N ALA A 100 18.90 -14.48 -18.49
CA ALA A 100 18.26 -13.70 -19.56
C ALA A 100 19.19 -13.46 -20.76
N GLY A 101 20.12 -14.39 -21.05
CA GLY A 101 21.05 -14.30 -22.19
C GLY A 101 21.98 -13.08 -22.09
N GLY A 102 22.32 -12.60 -20.90
CA GLY A 102 23.15 -11.42 -20.67
C GLY A 102 22.39 -10.10 -20.83
N GLY A 103 21.07 -10.13 -20.87
CA GLY A 103 20.23 -8.94 -20.83
C GLY A 103 20.50 -8.09 -19.60
N VAL A 104 20.35 -6.76 -19.72
CA VAL A 104 20.54 -5.84 -18.60
C VAL A 104 19.31 -5.82 -17.73
N GLU A 105 19.53 -6.01 -16.42
CA GLU A 105 18.50 -5.92 -15.38
C GLU A 105 18.99 -5.01 -14.24
N TYR A 106 18.06 -4.44 -13.47
CA TYR A 106 18.42 -3.63 -12.30
C TYR A 106 18.57 -4.51 -11.05
N THR A 107 19.35 -4.07 -10.08
CA THR A 107 19.69 -4.85 -8.87
C THR A 107 18.48 -5.12 -7.94
N GLY A 108 17.37 -4.40 -8.11
CA GLY A 108 16.12 -4.62 -7.37
C GLY A 108 15.20 -5.71 -7.95
N ILE A 109 15.68 -6.52 -8.91
CA ILE A 109 14.85 -7.51 -9.60
C ILE A 109 14.40 -8.70 -8.73
N GLY A 110 14.87 -8.81 -7.48
CA GLY A 110 14.44 -9.84 -6.52
C GLY A 110 12.94 -9.84 -6.22
N HIS A 111 12.22 -8.76 -6.55
CA HIS A 111 10.76 -8.70 -6.49
C HIS A 111 10.07 -9.55 -7.58
N HIS A 112 10.81 -10.02 -8.58
CA HIS A 112 10.28 -10.82 -9.69
C HIS A 112 11.15 -12.02 -10.03
N ARG A 113 12.35 -12.11 -9.46
CA ARG A 113 13.31 -13.18 -9.77
C ARG A 113 13.77 -13.84 -8.47
N GLU A 114 13.40 -15.12 -8.33
CA GLU A 114 13.63 -15.86 -7.10
C GLU A 114 15.10 -16.09 -6.80
N SER A 115 15.93 -16.34 -7.82
CA SER A 115 17.39 -16.51 -7.66
C SER A 115 18.00 -15.26 -7.00
N VAL A 116 17.67 -14.07 -7.51
CA VAL A 116 18.16 -12.79 -6.96
C VAL A 116 17.60 -12.51 -5.57
N ALA A 117 16.32 -12.87 -5.32
CA ALA A 117 15.74 -12.75 -3.97
C ALA A 117 16.51 -13.59 -2.95
N LYS A 118 16.86 -14.82 -3.31
CA LYS A 118 17.66 -15.73 -2.45
C LYS A 118 19.08 -15.20 -2.21
N GLU A 119 19.73 -14.61 -3.22
CA GLU A 119 21.06 -13.98 -3.06
C GLU A 119 21.06 -12.85 -2.04
N VAL A 120 19.97 -12.09 -1.91
CA VAL A 120 19.82 -11.04 -0.89
C VAL A 120 19.25 -11.55 0.44
N GLY A 121 19.05 -12.88 0.56
CA GLY A 121 18.64 -13.54 1.80
C GLY A 121 17.14 -13.54 2.06
N VAL A 122 16.32 -13.32 1.03
CA VAL A 122 14.86 -13.48 1.09
C VAL A 122 14.50 -14.84 0.48
N PRO A 123 13.57 -15.62 1.07
CA PRO A 123 13.32 -16.99 0.65
C PRO A 123 12.68 -17.14 -0.73
N GLY A 124 12.13 -16.07 -1.28
CA GLY A 124 11.49 -16.05 -2.59
C GLY A 124 11.13 -14.64 -3.05
N ILE A 125 10.39 -14.54 -4.13
CA ILE A 125 9.84 -13.28 -4.63
C ILE A 125 9.04 -12.60 -3.52
N TYR A 126 9.18 -11.28 -3.40
CA TYR A 126 8.57 -10.50 -2.32
C TYR A 126 8.00 -9.17 -2.82
N ASP A 127 7.07 -8.62 -2.06
CA ASP A 127 6.39 -7.36 -2.33
C ASP A 127 7.31 -6.14 -2.32
N TYR A 128 6.86 -5.06 -2.95
CA TYR A 128 7.51 -3.76 -2.83
C TYR A 128 7.08 -3.04 -1.54
N GLY A 129 8.02 -2.36 -0.91
CA GLY A 129 7.68 -1.47 0.20
C GLY A 129 6.61 -0.43 -0.16
N PRO A 130 6.77 0.35 -1.26
CA PRO A 130 5.74 1.27 -1.72
C PRO A 130 4.40 0.59 -2.05
N GLN A 131 4.39 -0.67 -2.51
CA GLN A 131 3.17 -1.44 -2.75
C GLN A 131 2.35 -1.62 -1.46
N ARG A 132 3.01 -1.98 -0.35
CA ARG A 132 2.32 -2.07 0.96
C ARG A 132 1.77 -0.73 1.43
N SER A 133 2.52 0.35 1.20
CA SER A 133 2.03 1.70 1.51
C SER A 133 0.81 2.06 0.66
N ALA A 134 0.79 1.64 -0.62
CA ALA A 134 -0.37 1.82 -1.50
C ALA A 134 -1.59 1.01 -1.03
N TRP A 135 -1.40 -0.24 -0.56
CA TRP A 135 -2.50 -1.03 0.00
C TRP A 135 -3.14 -0.37 1.22
N VAL A 136 -2.32 0.16 2.12
CA VAL A 136 -2.82 0.91 3.28
C VAL A 136 -3.49 2.22 2.86
N ALA A 137 -2.98 2.88 1.83
CA ALA A 137 -3.63 4.07 1.28
C ALA A 137 -5.00 3.71 0.67
N THR A 138 -5.11 2.57 -0.03
CA THR A 138 -6.39 2.07 -0.57
C THR A 138 -7.42 1.87 0.54
N LEU A 139 -7.04 1.26 1.67
CA LEU A 139 -7.94 1.14 2.83
C LEU A 139 -8.52 2.50 3.23
N VAL A 140 -7.68 3.52 3.32
CA VAL A 140 -8.09 4.86 3.74
C VAL A 140 -8.95 5.54 2.68
N THR A 141 -8.59 5.41 1.39
CA THR A 141 -9.36 6.01 0.29
C THR A 141 -10.72 5.33 0.10
N ASN A 142 -10.79 4.01 0.25
CA ASN A 142 -12.06 3.28 0.25
C ASN A 142 -12.98 3.77 1.38
N TRP A 143 -12.42 4.03 2.56
CA TRP A 143 -13.18 4.51 3.70
C TRP A 143 -13.62 5.96 3.56
N MET A 144 -12.73 6.86 3.09
CA MET A 144 -13.04 8.30 3.06
C MET A 144 -13.99 8.71 1.93
N GLY A 145 -14.07 7.91 0.84
CA GLY A 145 -14.84 8.21 -0.35
C GLY A 145 -14.25 9.33 -1.21
N ASP A 146 -14.91 9.59 -2.34
CA ASP A 146 -14.44 10.51 -3.38
C ASP A 146 -14.44 11.98 -2.93
N ALA A 147 -15.33 12.32 -2.00
CA ALA A 147 -15.43 13.67 -1.42
C ALA A 147 -14.38 13.95 -0.34
N GLY A 148 -13.65 12.93 0.13
CA GLY A 148 -12.56 13.07 1.09
C GLY A 148 -11.22 13.42 0.44
N PHE A 149 -10.28 13.90 1.24
CA PHE A 149 -8.92 14.19 0.80
C PHE A 149 -7.88 13.58 1.76
N LEU A 150 -7.08 12.65 1.26
CA LEU A 150 -5.97 12.08 2.01
C LEU A 150 -4.82 13.11 2.08
N LYS A 151 -4.81 13.90 3.15
CA LYS A 151 -3.83 14.97 3.36
C LYS A 151 -2.44 14.44 3.67
N ARG A 152 -2.36 13.32 4.40
CA ARG A 152 -1.10 12.71 4.83
C ARG A 152 -1.28 11.21 5.04
N ILE A 153 -0.27 10.46 4.66
CA ILE A 153 -0.11 9.06 5.05
C ILE A 153 1.35 8.80 5.44
N LYS A 154 1.54 8.03 6.51
CA LYS A 154 2.84 7.55 6.99
C LYS A 154 2.75 6.05 7.20
N THR A 155 3.76 5.31 6.79
CA THR A 155 3.88 3.88 7.05
C THR A 155 5.32 3.54 7.45
N GLU A 156 5.48 2.65 8.41
CA GLU A 156 6.76 2.05 8.72
C GLU A 156 6.75 0.60 8.25
N LEU A 157 7.61 0.29 7.29
CA LEU A 157 7.71 -1.04 6.69
C LEU A 157 8.60 -1.95 7.54
N ARG A 158 8.14 -3.17 7.82
CA ARG A 158 8.86 -4.13 8.68
C ARG A 158 9.17 -5.44 7.96
N ARG A 159 8.31 -6.44 8.08
CA ARG A 159 8.48 -7.74 7.43
C ARG A 159 8.13 -7.65 5.94
N PHE A 160 8.76 -8.49 5.11
CA PHE A 160 8.34 -8.70 3.73
C PHE A 160 7.10 -9.59 3.67
N ASN A 161 6.27 -9.40 2.67
CA ASN A 161 5.35 -10.42 2.22
C ASN A 161 6.02 -11.16 1.06
N THR A 162 6.09 -12.47 1.16
CA THR A 162 6.62 -13.32 0.10
C THR A 162 5.49 -13.89 -0.76
N MET A 163 5.83 -14.45 -1.91
CA MET A 163 4.82 -15.08 -2.78
C MET A 163 3.97 -16.07 -1.99
N GLY A 164 2.66 -15.94 -2.12
CA GLY A 164 1.66 -16.72 -1.40
C GLY A 164 1.22 -16.12 -0.07
N ASP A 165 1.83 -15.03 0.41
CA ASP A 165 1.38 -14.34 1.63
C ASP A 165 0.14 -13.49 1.36
N THR A 166 -0.77 -13.45 2.32
CA THR A 166 -1.92 -12.53 2.34
C THR A 166 -1.73 -11.49 3.41
N THR A 167 -1.99 -10.24 3.08
CA THR A 167 -1.89 -9.09 3.98
C THR A 167 -3.26 -8.48 4.23
N TRP A 168 -3.60 -8.32 5.49
CA TRP A 168 -4.78 -7.59 5.94
C TRP A 168 -4.40 -6.17 6.33
N CYS A 169 -4.90 -5.19 5.59
CA CYS A 169 -4.77 -3.78 5.94
C CYS A 169 -5.92 -3.39 6.85
N GLN A 170 -5.60 -2.71 7.94
CA GLN A 170 -6.55 -2.37 9.00
C GLN A 170 -6.34 -0.93 9.43
N GLY A 171 -7.38 -0.32 9.99
CA GLY A 171 -7.29 1.04 10.52
C GLY A 171 -8.35 1.35 11.56
N LYS A 172 -8.09 2.39 12.34
CA LYS A 172 -8.98 2.88 13.38
C LYS A 172 -8.89 4.39 13.49
N VAL A 173 -10.02 5.06 13.52
CA VAL A 173 -10.09 6.50 13.80
C VAL A 173 -9.60 6.75 15.23
N ILE A 174 -8.58 7.59 15.37
CA ILE A 174 -7.99 7.92 16.67
C ILE A 174 -8.32 9.33 17.15
N LYS A 175 -8.59 10.23 16.20
CA LYS A 175 -8.89 11.62 16.57
C LYS A 175 -9.71 12.31 15.48
N LYS A 176 -10.60 13.18 15.92
CA LYS A 176 -11.45 14.02 15.09
C LYS A 176 -11.34 15.46 15.56
N TYR A 177 -10.98 16.39 14.69
CA TYR A 177 -10.72 17.78 15.07
C TYR A 177 -10.88 18.74 13.91
N LYS A 178 -10.97 20.05 14.21
CA LYS A 178 -10.87 21.11 13.22
C LYS A 178 -9.55 21.86 13.42
N GLN A 179 -8.83 22.09 12.34
CA GLN A 179 -7.60 22.86 12.32
C GLN A 179 -7.67 23.89 11.20
N ASP A 180 -7.51 25.15 11.51
CA ASP A 180 -7.57 26.26 10.55
C ASP A 180 -8.89 26.31 9.76
N GLY A 181 -9.97 25.80 10.38
CA GLY A 181 -11.28 25.68 9.77
C GLY A 181 -11.50 24.41 8.95
N PHE A 182 -10.48 23.54 8.80
CA PHE A 182 -10.58 22.27 8.07
C PHE A 182 -10.97 21.13 9.00
N PRO A 183 -11.98 20.32 8.62
CA PRO A 183 -12.40 19.15 9.38
C PRO A 183 -11.49 17.96 9.11
N LEU A 184 -10.71 17.57 10.08
CA LEU A 184 -9.68 16.55 9.98
C LEU A 184 -10.00 15.33 10.83
N VAL A 185 -9.57 14.16 10.35
CA VAL A 185 -9.65 12.88 11.04
C VAL A 185 -8.26 12.24 10.97
N ASP A 186 -7.70 11.89 12.12
CA ASP A 186 -6.50 11.08 12.21
C ASP A 186 -6.88 9.62 12.40
N ILE A 187 -6.23 8.75 11.64
CA ILE A 187 -6.48 7.32 11.57
C ILE A 187 -5.17 6.60 11.85
N ASP A 188 -5.17 5.71 12.83
CA ASP A 188 -4.10 4.72 12.99
C ASP A 188 -4.29 3.62 11.94
N VAL A 189 -3.22 3.25 11.24
CA VAL A 189 -3.27 2.25 10.17
C VAL A 189 -2.11 1.27 10.31
N TRP A 190 -2.38 0.00 10.03
CA TRP A 190 -1.39 -1.07 10.05
C TRP A 190 -1.71 -2.15 9.04
N ALA A 191 -0.76 -3.04 8.80
CA ALA A 191 -0.98 -4.23 7.99
C ALA A 191 -0.32 -5.44 8.65
N GLU A 192 -1.02 -6.56 8.60
CA GLU A 192 -0.61 -7.83 9.21
C GLU A 192 -0.81 -8.97 8.20
N ASN A 193 0.15 -9.88 8.14
CA ASN A 193 0.02 -11.03 7.25
C ASN A 193 -0.65 -12.22 7.98
N GLN A 194 -0.91 -13.31 7.24
CA GLN A 194 -1.57 -14.51 7.76
C GLN A 194 -0.79 -15.21 8.88
N ARG A 195 0.48 -14.86 9.10
CA ARG A 195 1.29 -15.39 10.22
C ARG A 195 1.22 -14.53 11.48
N GLY A 196 0.37 -13.50 11.50
CA GLY A 196 0.31 -12.53 12.60
C GLY A 196 1.50 -11.57 12.64
N GLU A 197 2.28 -11.48 11.56
CA GLU A 197 3.42 -10.57 11.47
C GLU A 197 2.99 -9.21 10.95
N LYS A 198 3.30 -8.17 11.71
CA LYS A 198 3.06 -6.79 11.25
C LYS A 198 4.04 -6.42 10.14
N THR A 199 3.51 -6.26 8.94
CA THR A 199 4.26 -5.84 7.74
C THR A 199 4.34 -4.34 7.60
N VAL A 200 3.32 -3.63 8.13
CA VAL A 200 3.29 -2.18 8.34
C VAL A 200 2.95 -1.88 9.79
N THR A 201 3.76 -1.04 10.44
CA THR A 201 3.58 -0.60 11.83
C THR A 201 3.64 0.92 11.92
N ASN A 202 3.26 1.47 13.06
CA ASN A 202 3.32 2.91 13.36
C ASN A 202 2.83 3.76 12.18
N GLY A 203 1.80 3.25 11.51
CA GLY A 203 1.18 3.92 10.39
C GLY A 203 0.19 4.96 10.89
N GLY A 204 0.02 6.03 10.12
CA GLY A 204 -0.97 7.04 10.41
C GLY A 204 -1.42 7.74 9.14
N ALA A 205 -2.70 8.06 9.07
CA ALA A 205 -3.26 8.86 8.00
C ALA A 205 -4.00 10.06 8.59
N THR A 206 -3.95 11.20 7.89
CA THR A 206 -4.79 12.36 8.18
C THR A 206 -5.65 12.61 6.96
N VAL A 207 -6.96 12.55 7.15
CA VAL A 207 -7.97 12.74 6.12
C VAL A 207 -8.75 14.01 6.42
N MET A 208 -9.01 14.80 5.39
CA MET A 208 -9.97 15.90 5.43
C MET A 208 -11.29 15.40 4.84
N LEU A 209 -12.38 15.58 5.56
CA LEU A 209 -13.72 15.16 5.12
C LEU A 209 -14.63 16.38 4.92
N PRO A 210 -15.64 16.29 4.04
CA PRO A 210 -16.71 17.30 3.97
C PRO A 210 -17.41 17.45 5.32
N SER A 211 -17.92 18.65 5.56
CA SER A 211 -18.73 18.96 6.73
C SER A 211 -20.14 19.31 6.30
N LYS A 212 -21.14 18.94 7.11
CA LYS A 212 -22.54 19.38 6.95
C LYS A 212 -22.68 20.90 7.15
N ASP A 213 -21.72 21.52 7.80
CA ASP A 213 -21.64 22.98 7.96
C ASP A 213 -21.08 23.59 6.67
N SER A 214 -21.96 24.28 5.92
CA SER A 214 -21.63 24.94 4.66
C SER A 214 -20.54 26.02 4.77
N LYS A 215 -20.20 26.48 5.98
CA LYS A 215 -19.12 27.42 6.22
C LYS A 215 -17.75 26.76 6.37
N THR A 216 -17.71 25.42 6.42
CA THR A 216 -16.48 24.66 6.59
C THR A 216 -15.77 24.49 5.25
N LYS A 217 -14.50 24.86 5.20
CA LYS A 217 -13.67 24.83 3.98
C LYS A 217 -13.09 23.45 3.77
N MET A 218 -13.14 22.95 2.53
CA MET A 218 -12.42 21.73 2.11
C MET A 218 -11.07 22.05 1.48
N PHE A 219 -11.03 23.00 0.55
CA PHE A 219 -9.80 23.44 -0.11
C PHE A 219 -9.75 24.96 -0.20
N ARG A 220 -8.54 25.50 -0.14
CA ARG A 220 -8.25 26.86 -0.58
C ARG A 220 -7.31 26.77 -1.78
N ASP A 221 -7.71 27.34 -2.90
CA ASP A 221 -6.74 27.71 -3.90
C ASP A 221 -5.97 28.96 -3.42
N GLY A 222 -4.88 29.29 -4.08
CA GLY A 222 -4.10 30.49 -3.79
C GLY A 222 -4.85 31.80 -4.01
N SER A 223 -6.05 31.78 -4.57
CA SER A 223 -6.94 32.94 -4.79
C SER A 223 -7.91 33.17 -3.63
N GLY A 224 -7.99 32.24 -2.67
CA GLY A 224 -8.94 32.29 -1.57
C GLY A 224 -10.35 31.77 -1.94
N VAL A 225 -10.52 31.19 -3.12
CA VAL A 225 -11.77 30.55 -3.54
C VAL A 225 -11.91 29.19 -2.87
N ASP A 226 -13.05 28.94 -2.26
CA ASP A 226 -13.40 27.63 -1.68
C ASP A 226 -13.87 26.71 -2.80
N LEU A 227 -13.07 25.68 -3.13
CA LEU A 227 -13.40 24.69 -4.16
C LEU A 227 -14.27 23.54 -3.64
N GLY A 228 -14.62 23.54 -2.34
CA GLY A 228 -15.25 22.42 -1.67
C GLY A 228 -16.65 22.05 -2.15
N CYS A 229 -17.37 22.93 -2.80
CA CYS A 229 -18.74 22.68 -3.26
C CYS A 229 -18.93 22.60 -4.79
N ALA A 230 -17.94 23.00 -5.59
CA ALA A 230 -18.09 23.12 -7.03
C ALA A 230 -18.04 21.79 -7.79
N ILE A 231 -17.57 20.71 -7.15
CA ILE A 231 -17.34 19.41 -7.80
C ILE A 231 -18.61 18.53 -7.82
N TYR A 232 -19.62 18.85 -7.01
CA TYR A 232 -20.80 18.00 -6.79
C TYR A 232 -22.16 18.69 -7.02
N GLN A 233 -22.19 19.83 -7.71
CA GLN A 233 -23.46 20.43 -8.18
C GLN A 233 -23.82 19.99 -9.59
#